data_e8c50b2153b99411b4103e8203a349b3
#
_entry.id   e8c50b2153b99411b4103e8203a349b3
#
_cell.length_a   1.000
_cell.length_b   1.000
_cell.length_c   1.000
_cell.angle_alpha   90.00
_cell.angle_beta   90.00
_cell.angle_gamma   90.00
#
_symmetry.space_group_name_H-M   'P 1'
#
loop_
_entity.id
_entity.type
_entity.pdbx_description
1 polymer ?
#
loop_
_entity_poly.entity_id
_entity_poly.type
_entity_poly.pdbx_seq_one_letter_code
_entity_poly.pdbx_strand_id
1 'polypeptide(L)'
;MADSTIEWTTKTWNPTTGCTKISQECKFCYAETLTNRYMKNPKQVKYKQGFGVFVMHEEALNDPLEWKKSETVFINSMSDLFHEKITLDFLKKVFKVMNDTPKHTYQILTKRDDILEKYSDELEWTDNIWMGISVGEAKSIDKIKALANCGAKHKFLSVEPLIEELPNLDLKGIDWVIVGGESGSNKVRPLEKDWVLKVKKNCEEQGIPFFFKQWGKIRNNPNPNDPTIHEEHKYHSKGGSQLDGKIYWTNPTVEDDSMATITLFDNEYLVMDQFQDLKTIWELKSYLPFMDKELYKQLKQDIRKNGLNDPILYFTTPNGDKLVIEGHTRLKACVKLNKKKIPTKEAKEEFKSLDDVKLWMVKHQFQRRNLSQIEKIKLAYLSKETIEKTAIDNLSKGGRKAGISTSVDTTQELAKIAGVGRTTITRYNTVMEKGSKELVRKMENGNISISSAYGLAKKKFEAKSTPKLKTTSKATSAVKIYETIEQAEVSLKSGQIEGILVLKEVSQIDSCTANQKKKFGFCIVD
;
A
#
# COMPACT_ATOMS: atom_id res chain seq x y z
N MET A 1 -24.40 11.19 2.52
CA MET A 1 -23.14 11.25 1.74
C MET A 1 -22.04 10.53 2.49
N ALA A 2 -21.06 9.94 1.80
CA ALA A 2 -19.98 9.21 2.41
C ALA A 2 -18.81 10.16 2.72
N ASP A 3 -18.11 9.91 3.83
CA ASP A 3 -16.83 10.52 4.11
C ASP A 3 -15.84 10.24 2.96
N SER A 4 -14.96 11.18 2.68
CA SER A 4 -13.96 11.03 1.62
C SER A 4 -12.93 9.96 1.98
N THR A 5 -12.46 9.22 0.97
CA THR A 5 -11.27 8.37 1.06
C THR A 5 -10.07 8.99 0.34
N ILE A 6 -10.18 10.24 -0.10
CA ILE A 6 -9.11 10.99 -0.74
C ILE A 6 -8.23 11.57 0.37
N GLU A 7 -6.95 11.38 0.26
CA GLU A 7 -5.95 11.53 1.32
C GLU A 7 -5.86 12.97 1.87
N TRP A 8 -6.17 13.97 1.06
CA TRP A 8 -6.04 15.40 1.39
C TRP A 8 -7.38 16.13 1.62
N THR A 9 -8.52 15.38 1.76
CA THR A 9 -9.84 15.97 1.98
C THR A 9 -10.69 15.09 2.90
N THR A 10 -11.62 15.71 3.66
CA THR A 10 -12.51 14.98 4.58
C THR A 10 -13.83 14.61 3.93
N LYS A 11 -14.29 15.39 2.93
CA LYS A 11 -15.58 15.20 2.29
C LYS A 11 -15.54 15.51 0.78
N THR A 12 -16.45 14.93 0.03
CA THR A 12 -16.66 15.29 -1.38
C THR A 12 -18.03 15.90 -1.60
N TRP A 13 -18.10 16.94 -2.43
CA TRP A 13 -19.34 17.56 -2.89
C TRP A 13 -19.38 17.57 -4.43
N ASN A 14 -20.45 17.02 -5.00
CA ASN A 14 -20.62 16.89 -6.45
C ASN A 14 -21.90 17.62 -6.91
N PRO A 15 -21.84 18.96 -7.06
CA PRO A 15 -22.94 19.73 -7.65
C PRO A 15 -23.11 19.45 -9.15
N THR A 16 -22.10 18.88 -9.81
CA THR A 16 -22.23 18.36 -11.17
C THR A 16 -21.75 16.92 -11.27
N THR A 17 -22.20 16.19 -12.28
CA THR A 17 -21.73 14.83 -12.63
C THR A 17 -21.49 14.71 -14.12
N GLY A 18 -20.68 13.74 -14.53
CA GLY A 18 -20.32 13.53 -15.93
C GLY A 18 -19.24 14.49 -16.41
N CYS A 19 -18.46 14.07 -17.39
CA CYS A 19 -17.34 14.83 -17.93
C CYS A 19 -16.98 14.37 -19.33
N THR A 20 -16.26 15.20 -20.08
CA THR A 20 -15.65 14.86 -21.38
C THR A 20 -14.14 14.84 -21.24
N LYS A 21 -13.48 13.92 -21.95
CA LYS A 21 -12.01 13.80 -21.94
C LYS A 21 -11.39 14.84 -22.86
N ILE A 22 -10.43 15.60 -22.35
CA ILE A 22 -9.77 16.69 -23.10
C ILE A 22 -8.24 16.52 -23.24
N SER A 23 -7.64 15.60 -22.46
CA SER A 23 -6.19 15.39 -22.48
C SER A 23 -5.86 13.90 -22.32
N GLN A 24 -4.60 13.53 -22.50
CA GLN A 24 -4.12 12.17 -22.22
C GLN A 24 -4.24 11.81 -20.73
N GLU A 25 -4.20 12.78 -19.82
CA GLU A 25 -4.45 12.60 -18.39
C GLU A 25 -5.84 12.04 -18.10
N CYS A 26 -6.82 12.30 -18.97
CA CYS A 26 -8.21 11.81 -18.84
C CYS A 26 -8.40 10.37 -19.34
N LYS A 27 -7.38 9.74 -19.96
CA LYS A 27 -7.53 8.45 -20.67
C LYS A 27 -8.09 7.33 -19.78
N PHE A 28 -7.58 7.18 -18.56
CA PHE A 28 -7.99 6.14 -17.61
C PHE A 28 -8.61 6.73 -16.34
N CYS A 29 -9.51 7.68 -16.52
CA CYS A 29 -10.17 8.43 -15.46
C CYS A 29 -10.88 7.49 -14.47
N TYR A 30 -10.59 7.68 -13.17
CA TYR A 30 -11.23 6.91 -12.11
C TYR A 30 -12.73 7.22 -12.00
N ALA A 31 -13.14 8.47 -12.27
CA ALA A 31 -14.53 8.90 -12.18
C ALA A 31 -15.40 8.20 -13.24
N GLU A 32 -14.87 7.98 -14.46
CA GLU A 32 -15.55 7.16 -15.48
C GLU A 32 -15.77 5.72 -15.00
N THR A 33 -14.71 5.11 -14.42
CA THR A 33 -14.79 3.74 -13.89
C THR A 33 -15.84 3.63 -12.77
N LEU A 34 -15.87 4.60 -11.86
CA LEU A 34 -16.85 4.65 -10.77
C LEU A 34 -18.26 4.93 -11.28
N THR A 35 -18.43 5.86 -12.23
CA THR A 35 -19.73 6.15 -12.84
C THR A 35 -20.32 4.90 -13.50
N ASN A 36 -19.52 4.15 -14.26
CA ASN A 36 -19.94 2.89 -14.89
C ASN A 36 -20.37 1.83 -13.84
N ARG A 37 -19.77 1.84 -12.66
CA ARG A 37 -20.18 0.99 -11.53
C ARG A 37 -21.48 1.49 -10.90
N TYR A 38 -21.62 2.81 -10.69
CA TYR A 38 -22.78 3.42 -10.06
C TYR A 38 -24.03 3.36 -10.93
N MET A 39 -23.91 3.43 -12.25
CA MET A 39 -25.03 3.23 -13.19
C MET A 39 -25.78 1.92 -12.95
N LYS A 40 -25.06 0.87 -12.50
CA LYS A 40 -25.63 -0.45 -12.18
C LYS A 40 -26.36 -0.50 -10.83
N ASN A 41 -26.23 0.54 -10.00
CA ASN A 41 -26.86 0.61 -8.69
C ASN A 41 -28.12 1.48 -8.74
N PRO A 42 -29.33 0.90 -8.51
CA PRO A 42 -30.59 1.65 -8.55
C PRO A 42 -30.65 2.86 -7.60
N LYS A 43 -29.89 2.80 -6.50
CA LYS A 43 -29.83 3.87 -5.49
C LYS A 43 -28.98 5.07 -5.91
N GLN A 44 -28.20 4.96 -6.99
CA GLN A 44 -27.27 6.00 -7.45
C GLN A 44 -27.86 6.76 -8.66
N VAL A 45 -28.98 7.46 -8.43
CA VAL A 45 -29.77 8.13 -9.48
C VAL A 45 -28.96 9.17 -10.24
N LYS A 46 -28.08 9.94 -9.55
CA LYS A 46 -27.25 11.00 -10.14
C LYS A 46 -26.35 10.52 -11.29
N TYR A 47 -26.02 9.23 -11.35
CA TYR A 47 -25.05 8.68 -12.34
C TYR A 47 -25.71 7.90 -13.47
N LYS A 48 -27.03 7.84 -13.54
CA LYS A 48 -27.76 7.02 -14.54
C LYS A 48 -27.50 7.42 -15.98
N GLN A 49 -27.20 8.69 -16.25
CA GLN A 49 -26.96 9.19 -17.60
C GLN A 49 -25.53 8.83 -18.12
N GLY A 50 -24.67 8.26 -17.28
CA GLY A 50 -23.31 7.89 -17.65
C GLY A 50 -22.32 9.02 -17.60
N PHE A 51 -21.03 8.65 -17.73
CA PHE A 51 -19.91 9.60 -17.54
C PHE A 51 -19.86 10.68 -18.64
N GLY A 52 -20.21 10.35 -19.89
CA GLY A 52 -20.14 11.29 -21.03
C GLY A 52 -21.24 12.37 -21.06
N VAL A 53 -22.20 12.33 -20.13
CA VAL A 53 -23.28 13.30 -20.04
C VAL A 53 -23.06 14.21 -18.83
N PHE A 54 -22.77 15.48 -19.11
CA PHE A 54 -22.60 16.48 -18.06
C PHE A 54 -23.96 16.95 -17.54
N VAL A 55 -24.13 16.92 -16.22
CA VAL A 55 -25.39 17.28 -15.54
C VAL A 55 -25.13 18.21 -14.39
N MET A 56 -25.83 19.32 -14.28
CA MET A 56 -25.87 20.23 -13.14
C MET A 56 -27.01 19.81 -12.21
N HIS A 57 -26.73 19.75 -10.88
CA HIS A 57 -27.63 19.26 -9.85
C HIS A 57 -28.00 20.39 -8.89
N GLU A 58 -29.09 21.10 -9.18
CA GLU A 58 -29.58 22.19 -8.32
C GLU A 58 -29.91 21.70 -6.90
N GLU A 59 -30.43 20.49 -6.78
CA GLU A 59 -30.77 19.86 -5.50
C GLU A 59 -29.55 19.58 -4.61
N ALA A 60 -28.36 19.51 -5.20
CA ALA A 60 -27.12 19.27 -4.46
C ALA A 60 -26.50 20.55 -3.89
N LEU A 61 -26.99 21.73 -4.29
CA LEU A 61 -26.43 23.00 -3.84
C LEU A 61 -26.57 23.21 -2.33
N ASN A 62 -27.63 22.67 -1.73
CA ASN A 62 -27.89 22.82 -0.30
C ASN A 62 -27.07 21.87 0.60
N ASP A 63 -26.41 20.87 0.02
CA ASP A 63 -25.68 19.86 0.79
C ASP A 63 -24.70 20.45 1.83
N PRO A 64 -23.83 21.44 1.50
CA PRO A 64 -22.88 22.02 2.45
C PRO A 64 -23.50 22.81 3.59
N LEU A 65 -24.68 23.37 3.38
CA LEU A 65 -25.41 24.17 4.39
C LEU A 65 -25.83 23.30 5.59
N GLU A 66 -26.07 22.01 5.35
CA GLU A 66 -26.49 21.05 6.38
C GLU A 66 -25.34 20.49 7.22
N TRP A 67 -24.10 20.68 6.84
CA TRP A 67 -22.95 20.09 7.54
C TRP A 67 -22.62 20.87 8.82
N LYS A 68 -22.64 20.17 9.95
CA LYS A 68 -22.46 20.79 11.27
C LYS A 68 -21.01 21.08 11.64
N LYS A 69 -20.08 20.25 11.16
CA LYS A 69 -18.64 20.37 11.46
C LYS A 69 -17.91 21.12 10.34
N SER A 70 -16.79 21.73 10.68
CA SER A 70 -15.83 22.20 9.67
C SER A 70 -15.30 21.03 8.87
N GLU A 71 -15.27 21.15 7.54
CA GLU A 71 -14.85 20.11 6.61
C GLU A 71 -13.90 20.70 5.57
N THR A 72 -12.94 19.89 5.12
CA THR A 72 -12.18 20.15 3.89
C THR A 72 -12.86 19.38 2.76
N VAL A 73 -13.39 20.10 1.79
CA VAL A 73 -14.33 19.59 0.80
C VAL A 73 -13.72 19.59 -0.60
N PHE A 74 -13.56 18.41 -1.20
CA PHE A 74 -13.18 18.30 -2.60
C PHE A 74 -14.42 18.42 -3.49
N ILE A 75 -14.41 19.42 -4.38
CA ILE A 75 -15.52 19.67 -5.30
C ILE A 75 -15.31 18.90 -6.60
N ASN A 76 -16.39 18.23 -7.02
CA ASN A 76 -16.46 17.49 -8.28
C ASN A 76 -15.42 16.38 -8.45
N SER A 77 -15.34 15.49 -7.46
CA SER A 77 -14.58 14.24 -7.60
C SER A 77 -15.06 13.35 -8.76
N MET A 78 -16.29 13.58 -9.28
CA MET A 78 -16.94 12.78 -10.31
C MET A 78 -17.24 13.55 -11.61
N SER A 79 -16.73 14.79 -11.75
CA SER A 79 -16.85 15.65 -12.91
C SER A 79 -15.78 16.75 -12.88
N ASP A 80 -15.93 17.78 -13.68
CA ASP A 80 -15.11 19.01 -13.66
C ASP A 80 -16.05 20.20 -13.50
N LEU A 81 -15.85 21.05 -12.48
CA LEU A 81 -16.72 22.21 -12.23
C LEU A 81 -16.65 23.23 -13.35
N PHE A 82 -15.48 23.34 -14.00
CA PHE A 82 -15.27 24.23 -15.14
C PHE A 82 -15.52 23.54 -16.49
N HIS A 83 -16.42 22.55 -16.52
CA HIS A 83 -16.80 21.88 -17.77
C HIS A 83 -17.36 22.87 -18.80
N GLU A 84 -17.07 22.66 -20.10
CA GLU A 84 -17.50 23.53 -21.20
C GLU A 84 -19.04 23.80 -21.27
N LYS A 85 -19.81 22.91 -20.69
CA LYS A 85 -21.30 23.04 -20.62
C LYS A 85 -21.78 23.69 -19.32
N ILE A 86 -20.88 24.14 -18.44
CA ILE A 86 -21.28 24.86 -17.23
C ILE A 86 -21.87 26.21 -17.62
N THR A 87 -22.94 26.61 -16.96
CA THR A 87 -23.46 27.98 -17.09
C THR A 87 -22.88 28.86 -16.02
N LEU A 88 -22.60 30.13 -16.34
CA LEU A 88 -22.11 31.11 -15.38
C LEU A 88 -23.05 31.25 -14.17
N ASP A 89 -24.36 31.23 -14.42
CA ASP A 89 -25.38 31.31 -13.35
C ASP A 89 -25.28 30.15 -12.37
N PHE A 90 -25.10 28.93 -12.86
CA PHE A 90 -24.95 27.78 -12.00
C PHE A 90 -23.61 27.82 -11.23
N LEU A 91 -22.55 28.26 -11.90
CA LEU A 91 -21.24 28.44 -11.27
C LEU A 91 -21.29 29.49 -10.15
N LYS A 92 -21.95 30.63 -10.38
CA LYS A 92 -22.20 31.66 -9.36
C LYS A 92 -23.02 31.13 -8.17
N LYS A 93 -24.01 30.25 -8.40
CA LYS A 93 -24.74 29.57 -7.30
C LYS A 93 -23.85 28.66 -6.48
N VAL A 94 -22.97 27.88 -7.12
CA VAL A 94 -21.99 27.02 -6.41
C VAL A 94 -21.06 27.88 -5.57
N PHE A 95 -20.49 28.97 -6.13
CA PHE A 95 -19.60 29.90 -5.41
C PHE A 95 -20.33 30.57 -4.25
N LYS A 96 -21.59 31.01 -4.46
CA LYS A 96 -22.39 31.57 -3.37
C LYS A 96 -22.52 30.63 -2.18
N VAL A 97 -22.80 29.34 -2.42
CA VAL A 97 -22.89 28.36 -1.34
C VAL A 97 -21.56 28.22 -0.58
N MET A 98 -20.43 28.22 -1.29
CA MET A 98 -19.11 28.19 -0.67
C MET A 98 -18.83 29.43 0.17
N ASN A 99 -19.20 30.62 -0.34
CA ASN A 99 -19.04 31.89 0.36
C ASN A 99 -19.97 31.98 1.59
N ASP A 100 -21.18 31.48 1.50
CA ASP A 100 -22.16 31.42 2.60
C ASP A 100 -21.77 30.41 3.70
N THR A 101 -20.78 29.53 3.46
CA THR A 101 -20.33 28.50 4.38
C THR A 101 -18.81 28.59 4.69
N PRO A 102 -18.32 29.73 5.20
CA PRO A 102 -16.88 29.99 5.38
C PRO A 102 -16.20 29.08 6.41
N LYS A 103 -16.97 28.31 7.19
CA LYS A 103 -16.45 27.28 8.11
C LYS A 103 -15.82 26.07 7.39
N HIS A 104 -16.14 25.85 6.10
CA HIS A 104 -15.57 24.78 5.28
C HIS A 104 -14.48 25.32 4.38
N THR A 105 -13.45 24.53 4.10
CA THR A 105 -12.46 24.79 3.06
C THR A 105 -12.86 24.02 1.81
N TYR A 106 -12.99 24.70 0.70
CA TYR A 106 -13.39 24.10 -0.58
C TYR A 106 -12.20 24.00 -1.52
N GLN A 107 -11.93 22.82 -2.01
CA GLN A 107 -10.84 22.53 -2.94
C GLN A 107 -11.44 22.18 -4.30
N ILE A 108 -11.32 23.10 -5.25
CA ILE A 108 -11.77 22.91 -6.63
C ILE A 108 -10.58 22.46 -7.47
N LEU A 109 -10.78 21.49 -8.34
CA LEU A 109 -9.75 21.03 -9.27
C LEU A 109 -10.32 20.95 -10.70
N THR A 110 -9.61 21.55 -11.65
CA THR A 110 -9.98 21.50 -13.05
C THR A 110 -8.82 21.08 -13.96
N LYS A 111 -9.17 20.63 -15.16
CA LYS A 111 -8.23 20.48 -16.30
C LYS A 111 -8.50 21.50 -17.42
N ARG A 112 -9.47 22.38 -17.21
CA ARG A 112 -9.98 23.34 -18.19
C ARG A 112 -9.59 24.76 -17.82
N ASP A 113 -8.40 25.13 -18.20
CA ASP A 113 -7.81 26.45 -18.00
C ASP A 113 -8.59 27.55 -18.74
N ASP A 114 -9.04 27.26 -19.95
CA ASP A 114 -9.82 28.15 -20.80
C ASP A 114 -11.14 28.61 -20.15
N ILE A 115 -11.86 27.70 -19.50
CA ILE A 115 -13.11 28.04 -18.80
C ILE A 115 -12.84 28.75 -17.46
N LEU A 116 -11.75 28.38 -16.77
CA LEU A 116 -11.31 29.09 -15.58
C LEU A 116 -10.98 30.55 -15.91
N GLU A 117 -10.15 30.81 -16.92
CA GLU A 117 -9.83 32.16 -17.38
C GLU A 117 -11.08 32.94 -17.76
N LYS A 118 -11.99 32.31 -18.50
CA LYS A 118 -13.23 32.94 -18.97
C LYS A 118 -14.11 33.47 -17.84
N TYR A 119 -14.19 32.77 -16.71
CA TYR A 119 -15.17 33.07 -15.67
C TYR A 119 -14.53 33.56 -14.35
N SER A 120 -13.22 33.52 -14.20
CA SER A 120 -12.54 33.85 -12.94
C SER A 120 -12.92 35.22 -12.38
N ASP A 121 -12.98 36.25 -13.23
CA ASP A 121 -13.27 37.64 -12.83
C ASP A 121 -14.77 37.85 -12.51
N GLU A 122 -15.63 36.90 -12.88
CA GLU A 122 -17.06 36.91 -12.61
C GLU A 122 -17.44 36.21 -11.30
N LEU A 123 -16.45 35.65 -10.60
CA LEU A 123 -16.62 34.83 -9.40
C LEU A 123 -16.09 35.55 -8.18
N GLU A 124 -16.77 35.39 -7.05
CA GLU A 124 -16.33 35.92 -5.76
C GLU A 124 -15.47 34.88 -5.04
N TRP A 125 -14.17 35.16 -4.89
CA TRP A 125 -13.17 34.30 -4.28
C TRP A 125 -12.94 34.65 -2.81
N THR A 126 -13.52 33.91 -1.89
CA THR A 126 -13.25 34.03 -0.45
C THR A 126 -12.09 33.11 -0.01
N ASP A 127 -11.50 33.38 1.16
CA ASP A 127 -10.29 32.70 1.66
C ASP A 127 -10.47 31.18 1.82
N ASN A 128 -11.69 30.70 1.96
CA ASN A 128 -12.00 29.29 2.10
C ASN A 128 -12.13 28.54 0.76
N ILE A 129 -11.99 29.23 -0.38
CA ILE A 129 -12.06 28.63 -1.73
C ILE A 129 -10.65 28.50 -2.29
N TRP A 130 -10.21 27.26 -2.43
CA TRP A 130 -8.91 26.90 -3.00
C TRP A 130 -9.09 26.44 -4.43
N MET A 131 -8.29 26.98 -5.34
CA MET A 131 -8.33 26.60 -6.75
C MET A 131 -7.12 25.78 -7.14
N GLY A 132 -7.33 24.67 -7.80
CA GLY A 132 -6.28 23.80 -8.34
C GLY A 132 -6.45 23.51 -9.82
N ILE A 133 -5.31 23.28 -10.47
CA ILE A 133 -5.29 22.82 -11.86
C ILE A 133 -4.47 21.53 -11.97
N SER A 134 -4.88 20.62 -12.88
CA SER A 134 -4.13 19.38 -13.10
C SER A 134 -3.12 19.56 -14.23
N VAL A 135 -1.88 19.09 -13.99
CA VAL A 135 -0.78 19.08 -14.96
C VAL A 135 -0.02 17.76 -14.83
N GLY A 136 -0.26 16.81 -15.69
CA GLY A 136 0.38 15.48 -15.67
C GLY A 136 1.19 15.17 -16.92
N GLU A 137 1.15 16.03 -17.93
CA GLU A 137 1.91 15.95 -19.18
C GLU A 137 2.48 17.32 -19.56
N ALA A 138 3.56 17.35 -20.35
CA ALA A 138 4.26 18.59 -20.71
C ALA A 138 3.34 19.60 -21.43
N LYS A 139 2.38 19.12 -22.23
CA LYS A 139 1.40 19.95 -22.93
C LYS A 139 0.44 20.70 -21.99
N SER A 140 0.33 20.26 -20.74
CA SER A 140 -0.57 20.85 -19.75
C SER A 140 0.08 21.96 -18.91
N ILE A 141 1.38 22.21 -19.08
CA ILE A 141 2.15 23.15 -18.22
C ILE A 141 1.65 24.59 -18.37
N ASP A 142 1.29 25.00 -19.57
CA ASP A 142 0.79 26.37 -19.82
C ASP A 142 -0.47 26.70 -19.01
N LYS A 143 -1.22 25.70 -18.55
CA LYS A 143 -2.37 25.86 -17.67
C LYS A 143 -2.04 26.47 -16.31
N ILE A 144 -0.78 26.37 -15.86
CA ILE A 144 -0.32 26.99 -14.60
C ILE A 144 -0.53 28.51 -14.63
N LYS A 145 -0.41 29.14 -15.80
CA LYS A 145 -0.64 30.58 -15.96
C LYS A 145 -2.08 30.99 -15.63
N ALA A 146 -3.06 30.21 -16.10
CA ALA A 146 -4.48 30.46 -15.78
C ALA A 146 -4.74 30.35 -14.28
N LEU A 147 -4.14 29.35 -13.62
CA LEU A 147 -4.22 29.19 -12.17
C LEU A 147 -3.54 30.37 -11.44
N ALA A 148 -2.34 30.75 -11.83
CA ALA A 148 -1.61 31.86 -11.20
C ALA A 148 -2.39 33.17 -11.28
N ASN A 149 -3.11 33.40 -12.38
CA ASN A 149 -3.86 34.64 -12.64
C ASN A 149 -5.30 34.63 -12.10
N CYS A 150 -5.87 33.48 -11.69
CA CYS A 150 -7.24 33.44 -11.17
C CYS A 150 -7.37 34.18 -9.82
N GLY A 151 -8.60 34.55 -9.46
CA GLY A 151 -8.89 35.34 -8.26
C GLY A 151 -8.74 34.58 -6.93
N ALA A 152 -8.51 33.28 -6.94
CA ALA A 152 -8.32 32.51 -5.72
C ALA A 152 -7.07 32.96 -4.95
N LYS A 153 -7.19 33.07 -3.62
CA LYS A 153 -6.06 33.39 -2.74
C LYS A 153 -5.14 32.18 -2.56
N HIS A 154 -5.72 30.99 -2.43
CA HIS A 154 -4.99 29.72 -2.27
C HIS A 154 -5.04 28.90 -3.55
N LYS A 155 -3.87 28.55 -4.06
CA LYS A 155 -3.71 27.89 -5.36
C LYS A 155 -2.86 26.65 -5.25
N PHE A 156 -3.33 25.54 -5.83
CA PHE A 156 -2.56 24.30 -5.79
C PHE A 156 -2.44 23.64 -7.16
N LEU A 157 -1.31 23.02 -7.40
CA LEU A 157 -1.06 22.24 -8.60
C LEU A 157 -1.24 20.76 -8.31
N SER A 158 -2.12 20.09 -9.05
CA SER A 158 -2.29 18.64 -8.97
C SER A 158 -1.56 17.97 -10.15
N VAL A 159 -0.37 17.48 -9.88
CA VAL A 159 0.42 16.69 -10.83
C VAL A 159 -0.09 15.24 -10.80
N GLU A 160 -1.37 15.10 -11.14
CA GLU A 160 -2.11 13.83 -11.10
C GLU A 160 -3.08 13.68 -12.28
N PRO A 161 -2.93 12.57 -13.03
CA PRO A 161 -1.85 11.60 -12.96
C PRO A 161 -0.57 12.14 -13.62
N LEU A 162 0.57 11.96 -12.99
CA LEU A 162 1.86 12.20 -13.63
C LEU A 162 2.14 11.04 -14.60
N ILE A 163 2.21 11.33 -15.90
CA ILE A 163 2.24 10.32 -16.96
C ILE A 163 3.46 10.37 -17.88
N GLU A 164 4.26 11.40 -17.71
CA GLU A 164 5.56 11.58 -18.36
C GLU A 164 6.45 12.51 -17.53
N GLU A 165 7.72 12.58 -17.86
CA GLU A 165 8.63 13.54 -17.25
C GLU A 165 8.24 14.97 -17.61
N LEU A 166 8.08 15.82 -16.59
CA LEU A 166 7.80 17.24 -16.79
C LEU A 166 9.10 18.04 -16.86
N PRO A 167 9.18 19.10 -17.69
CA PRO A 167 10.23 20.09 -17.56
C PRO A 167 10.13 20.81 -16.20
N ASN A 168 11.06 21.74 -15.92
CA ASN A 168 10.98 22.54 -14.71
C ASN A 168 9.71 23.39 -14.72
N LEU A 169 8.99 23.34 -13.60
CA LEU A 169 7.73 24.06 -13.42
C LEU A 169 8.03 25.46 -12.84
N ASP A 170 7.40 26.47 -13.40
CA ASP A 170 7.32 27.78 -12.74
C ASP A 170 6.13 27.74 -11.76
N LEU A 171 6.44 27.72 -10.47
CA LEU A 171 5.48 27.61 -9.37
C LEU A 171 5.15 28.96 -8.73
N LYS A 172 5.52 30.07 -9.37
CA LYS A 172 5.21 31.41 -8.85
C LYS A 172 3.70 31.61 -8.69
N GLY A 173 3.28 31.94 -7.47
CA GLY A 173 1.86 32.13 -7.14
C GLY A 173 1.10 30.81 -6.91
N ILE A 174 1.81 29.70 -6.71
CA ILE A 174 1.28 28.41 -6.30
C ILE A 174 1.67 28.15 -4.84
N ASP A 175 0.73 27.72 -4.02
CA ASP A 175 0.94 27.50 -2.59
C ASP A 175 1.17 26.03 -2.23
N TRP A 176 0.86 25.09 -3.13
CA TRP A 176 0.92 23.66 -2.85
C TRP A 176 1.00 22.82 -4.13
N VAL A 177 1.78 21.75 -4.08
CA VAL A 177 1.90 20.78 -5.19
C VAL A 177 1.60 19.38 -4.69
N ILE A 178 0.61 18.71 -5.31
CA ILE A 178 0.22 17.32 -5.07
C ILE A 178 0.70 16.47 -6.24
N VAL A 179 1.40 15.36 -5.97
CA VAL A 179 1.90 14.45 -7.01
C VAL A 179 1.36 13.05 -6.79
N GLY A 180 0.90 12.40 -7.85
CA GLY A 180 0.43 11.04 -7.77
C GLY A 180 0.31 10.31 -9.11
N GLY A 181 0.35 8.98 -9.02
CA GLY A 181 0.20 8.09 -10.16
C GLY A 181 -1.25 7.83 -10.55
N GLU A 182 -1.44 7.28 -11.72
CA GLU A 182 -2.75 6.90 -12.25
C GLU A 182 -3.33 5.69 -11.50
N SER A 183 -4.57 5.77 -11.00
CA SER A 183 -5.14 4.75 -10.11
C SER A 183 -6.46 4.12 -10.58
N GLY A 184 -7.07 4.61 -11.65
CA GLY A 184 -8.47 4.31 -12.00
C GLY A 184 -8.74 2.91 -12.55
N SER A 185 -7.90 2.37 -13.39
CA SER A 185 -8.10 1.09 -14.10
C SER A 185 -6.93 0.12 -13.91
N ASN A 186 -7.08 -1.11 -14.45
CA ASN A 186 -5.95 -2.05 -14.50
C ASN A 186 -4.94 -1.72 -15.61
N LYS A 187 -5.30 -0.81 -16.53
CA LYS A 187 -4.48 -0.38 -17.67
C LYS A 187 -3.74 0.94 -17.42
N VAL A 188 -3.62 1.35 -16.15
CA VAL A 188 -2.91 2.58 -15.78
C VAL A 188 -1.45 2.55 -16.25
N ARG A 189 -0.96 3.73 -16.59
CA ARG A 189 0.42 3.96 -17.01
C ARG A 189 1.37 3.87 -15.81
N PRO A 190 2.65 3.54 -16.03
CA PRO A 190 3.66 3.59 -14.98
C PRO A 190 3.83 5.03 -14.47
N LEU A 191 4.31 5.14 -13.24
CA LEU A 191 4.83 6.35 -12.65
C LEU A 191 6.29 6.08 -12.32
N GLU A 192 7.20 6.84 -12.94
CA GLU A 192 8.62 6.70 -12.70
C GLU A 192 9.07 7.54 -11.50
N LYS A 193 9.93 6.97 -10.66
CA LYS A 193 10.43 7.63 -9.46
C LYS A 193 11.14 8.94 -9.75
N ASP A 194 11.96 8.96 -10.80
CA ASP A 194 12.76 10.12 -11.17
C ASP A 194 11.90 11.32 -11.58
N TRP A 195 10.74 11.08 -12.19
CA TRP A 195 9.77 12.15 -12.48
C TRP A 195 9.22 12.79 -11.20
N VAL A 196 8.90 11.97 -10.19
CA VAL A 196 8.41 12.45 -8.90
C VAL A 196 9.49 13.25 -8.17
N LEU A 197 10.74 12.75 -8.16
CA LEU A 197 11.88 13.42 -7.54
C LEU A 197 12.20 14.77 -8.21
N LYS A 198 12.04 14.85 -9.53
CA LYS A 198 12.23 16.11 -10.27
C LYS A 198 11.20 17.16 -9.86
N VAL A 199 9.92 16.80 -9.78
CA VAL A 199 8.87 17.72 -9.29
C VAL A 199 9.12 18.10 -7.84
N LYS A 200 9.51 17.16 -6.97
CA LYS A 200 9.87 17.43 -5.58
C LYS A 200 11.00 18.46 -5.49
N LYS A 201 12.08 18.26 -6.25
CA LYS A 201 13.21 19.19 -6.31
C LYS A 201 12.76 20.58 -6.75
N ASN A 202 11.90 20.68 -7.76
CA ASN A 202 11.32 21.95 -8.20
C ASN A 202 10.56 22.68 -7.08
N CYS A 203 9.80 21.94 -6.26
CA CYS A 203 9.11 22.49 -5.10
C CYS A 203 10.09 22.98 -4.05
N GLU A 204 11.13 22.19 -3.75
CA GLU A 204 12.16 22.56 -2.76
C GLU A 204 12.92 23.83 -3.16
N GLU A 205 13.31 23.95 -4.44
CA GLU A 205 14.03 25.12 -4.97
C GLU A 205 13.21 26.41 -4.92
N GLN A 206 11.87 26.29 -4.98
CA GLN A 206 10.95 27.43 -4.96
C GLN A 206 10.22 27.60 -3.61
N GLY A 207 10.55 26.79 -2.59
CA GLY A 207 9.96 26.87 -1.24
C GLY A 207 8.48 26.49 -1.18
N ILE A 208 7.99 25.64 -2.10
CA ILE A 208 6.59 25.24 -2.18
C ILE A 208 6.38 23.91 -1.47
N PRO A 209 5.38 23.77 -0.59
CA PRO A 209 4.99 22.52 0.04
C PRO A 209 4.71 21.41 -0.98
N PHE A 210 5.33 20.24 -0.77
CA PHE A 210 5.23 19.07 -1.64
C PHE A 210 4.44 17.96 -0.95
N PHE A 211 3.44 17.42 -1.64
CA PHE A 211 2.64 16.30 -1.19
C PHE A 211 2.74 15.13 -2.17
N PHE A 212 3.31 14.01 -1.74
CA PHE A 212 3.30 12.78 -2.53
C PHE A 212 2.13 11.91 -2.12
N LYS A 213 1.09 11.86 -2.93
CA LYS A 213 -0.15 11.16 -2.64
C LYS A 213 -0.01 9.65 -2.73
N GLN A 214 0.50 9.14 -3.87
CA GLN A 214 0.49 7.70 -4.11
C GLN A 214 1.13 7.29 -5.45
N TRP A 215 1.56 6.02 -5.53
CA TRP A 215 2.12 5.41 -6.72
C TRP A 215 1.08 4.95 -7.75
N GLY A 216 -0.23 4.97 -7.44
CA GLY A 216 -1.32 4.52 -8.31
C GLY A 216 -1.55 3.02 -8.29
N LYS A 217 -0.51 2.23 -8.41
CA LYS A 217 -0.52 0.76 -8.33
C LYS A 217 0.74 0.25 -7.63
N ILE A 218 0.63 -0.88 -6.94
CA ILE A 218 1.77 -1.53 -6.27
C ILE A 218 2.94 -1.78 -7.23
N ARG A 219 2.65 -2.16 -8.48
CA ARG A 219 3.71 -2.39 -9.50
C ARG A 219 4.50 -1.14 -9.89
N ASN A 220 3.97 0.05 -9.62
CA ASN A 220 4.65 1.32 -9.89
C ASN A 220 5.52 1.75 -8.70
N ASN A 221 5.30 1.17 -7.51
CA ASN A 221 6.07 1.48 -6.32
C ASN A 221 7.44 0.77 -6.38
N PRO A 222 8.56 1.49 -6.39
CA PRO A 222 9.89 0.89 -6.38
C PRO A 222 10.20 0.15 -5.09
N ASN A 223 9.44 0.40 -4.00
CA ASN A 223 9.56 -0.32 -2.75
C ASN A 223 8.38 -1.30 -2.55
N PRO A 224 8.54 -2.61 -2.83
CA PRO A 224 7.49 -3.60 -2.63
C PRO A 224 7.10 -3.80 -1.16
N ASN A 225 7.95 -3.35 -0.23
CA ASN A 225 7.75 -3.46 1.21
C ASN A 225 7.24 -2.15 1.84
N ASP A 226 6.75 -1.20 1.04
CA ASP A 226 6.17 0.03 1.53
C ASP A 226 4.98 -0.27 2.47
N PRO A 227 5.06 0.06 3.76
CA PRO A 227 4.00 -0.24 4.73
C PRO A 227 2.69 0.50 4.41
N THR A 228 2.74 1.62 3.68
CA THR A 228 1.55 2.40 3.33
C THR A 228 0.65 1.73 2.28
N ILE A 229 1.07 0.60 1.70
CA ILE A 229 0.22 -0.27 0.87
C ILE A 229 -0.90 -0.92 1.71
N HIS A 230 -0.71 -1.11 3.00
CA HIS A 230 -1.66 -1.79 3.88
C HIS A 230 -2.82 -0.89 4.33
N GLU A 231 -4.06 -1.34 4.15
CA GLU A 231 -5.29 -0.60 4.53
C GLU A 231 -5.33 -0.16 6.02
N GLU A 232 -4.60 -0.82 6.89
CA GLU A 232 -4.53 -0.51 8.33
C GLU A 232 -3.51 0.58 8.66
N HIS A 233 -2.68 0.97 7.68
CA HIS A 233 -1.71 2.05 7.87
C HIS A 233 -2.40 3.41 7.87
N LYS A 234 -1.98 4.34 8.75
CA LYS A 234 -2.56 5.71 8.85
C LYS A 234 -2.49 6.46 7.52
N TYR A 235 -1.36 6.30 6.82
CA TYR A 235 -1.08 6.92 5.52
C TYR A 235 -1.27 5.94 4.37
N HIS A 236 -2.28 5.03 4.49
CA HIS A 236 -2.60 4.10 3.42
C HIS A 236 -3.01 4.82 2.14
N SER A 237 -2.44 4.38 1.03
CA SER A 237 -2.80 4.89 -0.29
C SER A 237 -2.61 3.84 -1.39
N LYS A 238 -3.14 4.13 -2.57
CA LYS A 238 -3.11 3.20 -3.72
C LYS A 238 -1.70 3.01 -4.27
N GLY A 239 -1.14 1.84 -4.02
CA GLY A 239 0.23 1.51 -4.41
C GLY A 239 1.29 2.01 -3.42
N GLY A 240 0.86 2.61 -2.30
CA GLY A 240 1.73 3.19 -1.28
C GLY A 240 2.02 4.68 -1.49
N SER A 241 2.46 5.36 -0.44
CA SER A 241 2.75 6.80 -0.42
C SER A 241 4.15 7.14 0.08
N GLN A 242 5.03 6.14 0.27
CA GLN A 242 6.42 6.43 0.60
C GLN A 242 7.24 6.75 -0.66
N LEU A 243 8.04 7.80 -0.56
CA LEU A 243 9.09 8.16 -1.51
C LEU A 243 10.42 8.11 -0.76
N ASP A 244 11.32 7.18 -1.15
CA ASP A 244 12.58 6.92 -0.44
C ASP A 244 12.43 6.64 1.07
N GLY A 245 11.42 5.84 1.42
CA GLY A 245 11.13 5.48 2.80
C GLY A 245 10.46 6.57 3.63
N LYS A 246 10.23 7.77 3.06
CA LYS A 246 9.61 8.91 3.73
C LYS A 246 8.21 9.19 3.19
N ILE A 247 7.35 9.71 4.04
CA ILE A 247 6.02 10.20 3.69
C ILE A 247 6.11 11.72 3.55
N TYR A 248 5.52 12.26 2.47
CA TYR A 248 5.50 13.69 2.17
C TYR A 248 4.04 14.12 2.05
N TRP A 249 3.38 14.33 3.19
CA TRP A 249 1.98 14.76 3.26
C TRP A 249 1.86 16.15 3.89
N THR A 250 2.70 17.08 3.44
CA THR A 250 2.64 18.47 3.90
C THR A 250 1.41 19.15 3.29
N ASN A 251 0.58 19.74 4.15
CA ASN A 251 -0.59 20.53 3.77
C ASN A 251 -0.38 21.98 4.24
N PRO A 252 -0.52 22.99 3.39
CA PRO A 252 -0.27 24.38 3.77
C PRO A 252 -1.27 24.97 4.78
N THR A 253 -2.41 24.31 5.06
CA THR A 253 -3.37 24.75 6.09
C THR A 253 -3.14 24.16 7.46
N VAL A 254 -2.35 23.11 7.54
CA VAL A 254 -1.96 22.50 8.80
C VAL A 254 -0.58 23.06 9.10
N GLU A 255 -0.46 23.90 10.12
CA GLU A 255 0.84 24.17 10.76
C GLU A 255 1.48 22.81 10.93
N ASP A 256 2.66 22.62 10.39
CA ASP A 256 3.42 21.40 10.27
C ASP A 256 3.14 20.48 11.48
N ASP A 257 2.09 19.66 11.36
CA ASP A 257 1.90 18.54 12.23
C ASP A 257 3.01 17.59 11.77
N SER A 258 4.23 17.97 12.15
CA SER A 258 5.45 17.19 11.95
C SER A 258 5.05 15.81 12.36
N MET A 259 4.99 14.88 11.41
CA MET A 259 4.50 13.52 11.66
C MET A 259 5.15 13.08 12.94
N ALA A 260 4.36 13.04 14.03
CA ALA A 260 4.89 12.83 15.36
C ALA A 260 5.75 11.56 15.31
N THR A 261 7.00 11.70 15.65
CA THR A 261 7.95 10.59 15.70
C THR A 261 8.27 10.23 17.14
N ILE A 262 8.78 9.07 17.32
CA ILE A 262 9.30 8.57 18.60
C ILE A 262 10.67 7.97 18.35
N THR A 263 11.66 8.36 19.13
CA THR A 263 12.98 7.76 19.11
C THR A 263 13.00 6.55 20.03
N LEU A 264 13.38 5.39 19.49
CA LEU A 264 13.46 4.13 20.23
C LEU A 264 14.66 3.33 19.74
N PHE A 265 15.56 2.94 20.67
CA PHE A 265 16.76 2.17 20.35
C PHE A 265 17.59 2.78 19.19
N ASP A 266 17.91 4.07 19.28
CA ASP A 266 18.67 4.86 18.30
C ASP A 266 18.03 4.97 16.90
N ASN A 267 16.76 4.58 16.75
CA ASN A 267 16.00 4.72 15.53
C ASN A 267 14.77 5.60 15.73
N GLU A 268 14.37 6.30 14.69
CA GLU A 268 13.17 7.12 14.66
C GLU A 268 12.03 6.37 14.01
N TYR A 269 10.85 6.36 14.66
CA TYR A 269 9.64 5.68 14.20
C TYR A 269 8.47 6.63 14.13
N LEU A 270 7.67 6.51 13.09
CA LEU A 270 6.47 7.31 12.90
C LEU A 270 5.35 6.87 13.85
N VAL A 271 4.78 7.82 14.59
CA VAL A 271 3.61 7.56 15.44
C VAL A 271 2.37 7.36 14.58
N MET A 272 1.77 6.17 14.64
CA MET A 272 0.59 5.81 13.87
C MET A 272 -0.71 6.31 14.49
N ASP A 273 -0.87 6.09 15.78
CA ASP A 273 -2.02 6.55 16.54
C ASP A 273 -1.51 7.04 17.90
N GLN A 274 -2.14 8.11 18.40
CA GLN A 274 -1.92 8.60 19.75
C GLN A 274 -3.27 8.74 20.45
N PHE A 275 -3.34 8.26 21.69
CA PHE A 275 -4.49 8.47 22.58
C PHE A 275 -3.96 8.85 23.96
N GLN A 276 -4.22 10.09 24.36
CA GLN A 276 -3.59 10.69 25.54
C GLN A 276 -2.04 10.58 25.41
N ASP A 277 -1.38 9.91 26.35
CA ASP A 277 0.06 9.66 26.38
C ASP A 277 0.49 8.32 25.74
N LEU A 278 -0.48 7.49 25.32
CA LEU A 278 -0.19 6.24 24.62
C LEU A 278 0.08 6.47 23.14
N LYS A 279 1.20 5.97 22.64
CA LYS A 279 1.61 6.03 21.23
C LYS A 279 1.68 4.63 20.62
N THR A 280 1.41 4.52 19.33
CA THR A 280 1.59 3.28 18.57
C THR A 280 2.52 3.54 17.39
N ILE A 281 3.32 2.54 17.00
CA ILE A 281 4.14 2.56 15.78
C ILE A 281 3.74 1.41 14.86
N TRP A 282 3.99 1.58 13.55
CA TRP A 282 3.59 0.57 12.55
C TRP A 282 4.30 -0.76 12.77
N GLU A 283 5.57 -0.74 13.11
CA GLU A 283 6.45 -1.90 13.28
C GLU A 283 5.97 -2.87 14.38
N LEU A 284 5.24 -2.36 15.37
CA LEU A 284 4.61 -3.17 16.40
C LEU A 284 3.15 -3.46 16.08
N LYS A 285 2.41 -2.48 15.56
CA LYS A 285 0.99 -2.62 15.23
C LYS A 285 0.75 -3.67 14.14
N SER A 286 1.64 -3.75 13.14
CA SER A 286 1.56 -4.70 12.02
C SER A 286 2.23 -6.05 12.30
N TYR A 287 2.98 -6.16 13.37
CA TYR A 287 3.78 -7.35 13.65
C TYR A 287 2.93 -8.59 13.93
N LEU A 288 1.78 -8.42 14.57
CA LEU A 288 0.80 -9.49 14.76
C LEU A 288 -0.30 -9.42 13.69
N PRO A 289 -0.88 -10.56 13.30
CA PRO A 289 -1.95 -10.59 12.31
C PRO A 289 -3.12 -9.67 12.68
N PHE A 290 -3.63 -8.92 11.72
CA PHE A 290 -4.79 -8.07 11.92
C PHE A 290 -6.05 -8.91 12.14
N MET A 291 -6.93 -8.39 13.00
CA MET A 291 -8.22 -9.01 13.27
C MET A 291 -9.15 -8.86 12.06
N ASP A 292 -9.90 -9.93 11.75
CA ASP A 292 -10.96 -9.90 10.73
C ASP A 292 -11.99 -8.80 10.99
N LYS A 293 -12.54 -8.21 9.91
CA LYS A 293 -13.48 -7.07 9.98
C LYS A 293 -14.76 -7.39 10.78
N GLU A 294 -15.29 -8.61 10.68
CA GLU A 294 -16.50 -9.01 11.43
C GLU A 294 -16.18 -9.23 12.92
N LEU A 295 -15.05 -9.88 13.22
CA LEU A 295 -14.56 -10.02 14.59
C LEU A 295 -14.27 -8.66 15.23
N TYR A 296 -13.74 -7.71 14.47
CA TYR A 296 -13.53 -6.34 14.94
C TYR A 296 -14.85 -5.62 15.26
N LYS A 297 -15.90 -5.81 14.46
CA LYS A 297 -17.24 -5.26 14.75
C LYS A 297 -17.79 -5.83 16.05
N GLN A 298 -17.67 -7.14 16.27
CA GLN A 298 -18.09 -7.81 17.50
C GLN A 298 -17.32 -7.28 18.71
N LEU A 299 -15.99 -7.19 18.62
CA LEU A 299 -15.14 -6.60 19.66
C LEU A 299 -15.58 -5.16 20.00
N LYS A 300 -15.83 -4.33 18.96
CA LYS A 300 -16.27 -2.95 19.16
C LYS A 300 -17.64 -2.87 19.84
N GLN A 301 -18.57 -3.77 19.51
CA GLN A 301 -19.88 -3.85 20.17
C GLN A 301 -19.74 -4.30 21.62
N ASP A 302 -18.89 -5.27 21.90
CA ASP A 302 -18.60 -5.75 23.24
C ASP A 302 -18.00 -4.64 24.12
N ILE A 303 -16.96 -3.95 23.62
CA ILE A 303 -16.35 -2.81 24.33
C ILE A 303 -17.37 -1.66 24.56
N ARG A 304 -18.31 -1.46 23.63
CA ARG A 304 -19.37 -0.47 23.81
C ARG A 304 -20.28 -0.82 24.98
N LYS A 305 -20.68 -2.10 25.07
CA LYS A 305 -21.65 -2.62 26.06
C LYS A 305 -21.02 -2.86 27.43
N ASN A 306 -19.86 -3.52 27.45
CA ASN A 306 -19.27 -4.09 28.67
C ASN A 306 -18.01 -3.33 29.13
N GLY A 307 -17.52 -2.40 28.34
CA GLY A 307 -16.24 -1.74 28.60
C GLY A 307 -15.03 -2.58 28.12
N LEU A 308 -13.85 -2.19 28.56
CA LEU A 308 -12.61 -2.89 28.28
C LEU A 308 -12.23 -3.76 29.48
N ASN A 309 -12.30 -5.07 29.33
CA ASN A 309 -11.98 -6.02 30.42
C ASN A 309 -10.47 -6.17 30.64
N ASP A 310 -9.70 -6.30 29.55
CA ASP A 310 -8.24 -6.43 29.61
C ASP A 310 -7.58 -5.07 29.32
N PRO A 311 -6.63 -4.60 30.15
CA PRO A 311 -5.96 -3.33 29.92
C PRO A 311 -5.12 -3.33 28.64
N ILE A 312 -4.85 -2.14 28.10
CA ILE A 312 -3.83 -1.93 27.08
C ILE A 312 -2.47 -2.00 27.74
N LEU A 313 -1.54 -2.83 27.21
CA LEU A 313 -0.20 -2.91 27.75
C LEU A 313 0.73 -1.98 26.95
N TYR A 314 1.54 -1.25 27.69
CA TYR A 314 2.58 -0.39 27.15
C TYR A 314 3.88 -0.56 27.93
N PHE A 315 4.98 -0.11 27.38
CA PHE A 315 6.22 0.15 28.13
C PHE A 315 6.61 1.60 27.98
N THR A 316 7.31 2.13 28.97
CA THR A 316 7.83 3.48 28.93
C THR A 316 9.21 3.46 28.30
N THR A 317 9.41 4.23 27.24
CA THR A 317 10.70 4.36 26.56
C THR A 317 11.67 5.18 27.40
N PRO A 318 12.98 5.15 27.11
CA PRO A 318 13.96 5.98 27.85
C PRO A 318 13.64 7.48 27.82
N ASN A 319 12.94 7.95 26.78
CA ASN A 319 12.53 9.35 26.65
C ASN A 319 11.18 9.66 27.35
N GLY A 320 10.60 8.70 28.06
CA GLY A 320 9.33 8.86 28.78
C GLY A 320 8.06 8.64 27.96
N ASP A 321 8.19 8.25 26.69
CA ASP A 321 7.01 7.94 25.84
C ASP A 321 6.41 6.60 26.21
N LYS A 322 5.07 6.50 26.26
CA LYS A 322 4.34 5.26 26.50
C LYS A 322 4.00 4.57 25.19
N LEU A 323 4.77 3.56 24.82
CA LEU A 323 4.59 2.82 23.59
C LEU A 323 3.75 1.55 23.82
N VAL A 324 2.65 1.44 23.10
CA VAL A 324 1.74 0.29 23.17
C VAL A 324 2.40 -0.94 22.56
N ILE A 325 2.44 -2.03 23.33
CA ILE A 325 3.00 -3.33 22.92
C ILE A 325 1.92 -4.42 22.84
N GLU A 326 0.75 -4.17 23.43
CA GLU A 326 -0.38 -5.07 23.31
C GLU A 326 -1.72 -4.34 23.44
N GLY A 327 -2.71 -4.82 22.66
CA GLY A 327 -4.06 -4.26 22.67
C GLY A 327 -4.30 -3.21 21.59
N HIS A 328 -3.47 -3.11 20.54
CA HIS A 328 -3.63 -2.16 19.44
C HIS A 328 -5.05 -2.15 18.86
N THR A 329 -5.65 -3.33 18.62
CA THR A 329 -7.02 -3.43 18.10
C THR A 329 -8.06 -2.93 19.09
N ARG A 330 -7.86 -3.20 20.39
CA ARG A 330 -8.72 -2.71 21.49
C ARG A 330 -8.62 -1.20 21.64
N LEU A 331 -7.40 -0.64 21.57
CA LEU A 331 -7.16 0.79 21.60
C LEU A 331 -7.87 1.48 20.42
N LYS A 332 -7.69 0.97 19.19
CA LYS A 332 -8.41 1.45 18.00
C LYS A 332 -9.94 1.46 18.18
N ALA A 333 -10.50 0.42 18.80
CA ALA A 333 -11.93 0.36 19.08
C ALA A 333 -12.36 1.39 20.12
N CYS A 334 -11.59 1.58 21.19
CA CYS A 334 -11.85 2.57 22.24
C CYS A 334 -11.82 4.01 21.69
N VAL A 335 -10.82 4.34 20.89
CA VAL A 335 -10.72 5.64 20.20
C VAL A 335 -11.95 5.89 19.32
N LYS A 336 -12.33 4.92 18.47
CA LYS A 336 -13.54 5.02 17.62
C LYS A 336 -14.86 5.08 18.39
N LEU A 337 -14.87 4.68 19.65
CA LEU A 337 -16.02 4.78 20.57
C LEU A 337 -15.97 6.03 21.43
N ASN A 338 -14.98 6.92 21.25
CA ASN A 338 -14.77 8.12 22.06
C ASN A 338 -14.73 7.84 23.58
N LYS A 339 -14.10 6.72 23.98
CA LYS A 339 -13.95 6.38 25.40
C LYS A 339 -12.98 7.37 26.08
N LYS A 340 -13.44 8.05 27.14
CA LYS A 340 -12.63 9.05 27.85
C LYS A 340 -11.52 8.43 28.72
N LYS A 341 -11.76 7.24 29.26
CA LYS A 341 -10.79 6.49 30.07
C LYS A 341 -10.62 5.09 29.51
N ILE A 342 -9.37 4.68 29.34
CA ILE A 342 -8.98 3.35 28.86
C ILE A 342 -8.07 2.73 29.91
N PRO A 343 -8.41 1.55 30.46
CA PRO A 343 -7.54 0.82 31.38
C PRO A 343 -6.20 0.51 30.71
N THR A 344 -5.10 0.87 31.37
CA THR A 344 -3.73 0.64 30.89
C THR A 344 -2.91 -0.06 31.95
N LYS A 345 -1.87 -0.78 31.55
CA LYS A 345 -0.92 -1.43 32.44
C LYS A 345 0.46 -1.37 31.83
N GLU A 346 1.45 -1.01 32.62
CA GLU A 346 2.85 -1.02 32.21
C GLU A 346 3.43 -2.43 32.27
N ALA A 347 4.19 -2.80 31.23
CA ALA A 347 4.98 -4.01 31.23
C ALA A 347 6.17 -3.84 32.16
N LYS A 348 6.50 -4.89 32.90
CA LYS A 348 7.63 -4.87 33.86
C LYS A 348 8.97 -5.20 33.20
N GLU A 349 8.94 -5.65 31.97
CA GLU A 349 10.12 -6.09 31.22
C GLU A 349 10.91 -4.89 30.72
N GLU A 350 12.23 -5.00 30.78
CA GLU A 350 13.17 -4.09 30.14
C GLU A 350 13.49 -4.60 28.72
N PHE A 351 13.36 -3.75 27.73
CA PHE A 351 13.65 -4.05 26.33
C PHE A 351 14.91 -3.31 25.89
N LYS A 352 15.81 -4.02 25.16
CA LYS A 352 17.06 -3.47 24.64
C LYS A 352 17.02 -3.22 23.14
N SER A 353 15.99 -3.74 22.46
CA SER A 353 15.79 -3.60 21.02
C SER A 353 14.32 -3.74 20.65
N LEU A 354 13.95 -3.25 19.48
CA LEU A 354 12.61 -3.46 18.93
C LEU A 354 12.32 -4.96 18.71
N ASP A 355 13.34 -5.74 18.39
CA ASP A 355 13.22 -7.18 18.21
C ASP A 355 12.92 -7.90 19.54
N ASP A 356 13.44 -7.40 20.68
CA ASP A 356 13.04 -7.91 22.02
C ASP A 356 11.56 -7.66 22.28
N VAL A 357 11.07 -6.46 21.95
CA VAL A 357 9.64 -6.12 22.08
C VAL A 357 8.80 -7.06 21.21
N LYS A 358 9.16 -7.26 19.96
CA LYS A 358 8.46 -8.16 19.02
C LYS A 358 8.43 -9.61 19.54
N LEU A 359 9.57 -10.10 20.02
CA LEU A 359 9.67 -11.44 20.60
C LEU A 359 8.79 -11.59 21.85
N TRP A 360 8.77 -10.58 22.70
CA TRP A 360 7.87 -10.54 23.85
C TRP A 360 6.41 -10.58 23.43
N MET A 361 6.01 -9.77 22.44
CA MET A 361 4.65 -9.76 21.90
C MET A 361 4.20 -11.14 21.42
N VAL A 362 5.06 -11.86 20.68
CA VAL A 362 4.77 -13.24 20.24
C VAL A 362 4.60 -14.17 21.43
N LYS A 363 5.57 -14.19 22.37
CA LYS A 363 5.50 -15.04 23.57
C LYS A 363 4.25 -14.77 24.40
N HIS A 364 3.86 -13.52 24.53
CA HIS A 364 2.66 -13.11 25.29
C HIS A 364 1.36 -13.59 24.64
N GLN A 365 1.28 -13.64 23.31
CA GLN A 365 0.13 -14.20 22.61
C GLN A 365 -0.05 -15.71 22.89
N PHE A 366 1.02 -16.46 23.04
CA PHE A 366 0.92 -17.88 23.40
C PHE A 366 0.29 -18.14 24.77
N GLN A 367 0.41 -17.21 25.69
CA GLN A 367 -0.16 -17.35 27.04
C GLN A 367 -1.68 -17.13 27.08
N ARG A 368 -2.26 -16.53 26.04
CA ARG A 368 -3.61 -15.98 26.10
C ARG A 368 -4.74 -16.84 25.58
N ARG A 369 -4.53 -17.90 24.75
CA ARG A 369 -5.65 -18.62 24.10
C ARG A 369 -5.34 -20.03 23.69
N ASN A 370 -6.42 -20.81 23.47
CA ASN A 370 -6.43 -22.09 22.77
C ASN A 370 -6.08 -21.92 21.28
N LEU A 371 -4.83 -21.52 20.99
CA LEU A 371 -4.33 -21.44 19.62
C LEU A 371 -4.20 -22.83 19.04
N SER A 372 -4.68 -23.04 17.83
CA SER A 372 -4.41 -24.24 17.05
C SER A 372 -2.91 -24.40 16.80
N GLN A 373 -2.47 -25.61 16.54
CA GLN A 373 -1.07 -25.90 16.25
C GLN A 373 -0.51 -25.06 15.08
N ILE A 374 -1.35 -24.82 14.07
CA ILE A 374 -0.98 -24.01 12.90
C ILE A 374 -0.82 -22.53 13.25
N GLU A 375 -1.73 -21.99 14.05
CA GLU A 375 -1.63 -20.60 14.53
C GLU A 375 -0.38 -20.40 15.38
N LYS A 376 -0.06 -21.36 16.25
CA LYS A 376 1.20 -21.34 17.01
C LYS A 376 2.43 -21.33 16.10
N ILE A 377 2.46 -22.18 15.08
CA ILE A 377 3.56 -22.20 14.12
C ILE A 377 3.65 -20.88 13.37
N LYS A 378 2.53 -20.35 12.85
CA LYS A 378 2.52 -19.06 12.14
C LYS A 378 3.05 -17.91 13.02
N LEU A 379 2.64 -17.86 14.28
CA LEU A 379 3.14 -16.86 15.24
C LEU A 379 4.65 -17.04 15.49
N ALA A 380 5.13 -18.27 15.66
CA ALA A 380 6.56 -18.51 15.85
C ALA A 380 7.39 -18.06 14.65
N TYR A 381 6.85 -18.21 13.43
CA TYR A 381 7.51 -17.75 12.20
C TYR A 381 7.69 -16.24 12.13
N LEU A 382 6.89 -15.44 12.82
CA LEU A 382 7.13 -13.99 12.93
C LEU A 382 8.47 -13.69 13.61
N SER A 383 8.95 -14.56 14.47
CA SER A 383 10.24 -14.40 15.17
C SER A 383 11.44 -14.94 14.37
N LYS A 384 11.22 -15.51 13.16
CA LYS A 384 12.29 -16.17 12.40
C LYS A 384 13.44 -15.25 12.08
N GLU A 385 13.18 -14.07 11.54
CA GLU A 385 14.22 -13.09 11.21
C GLU A 385 14.99 -12.62 12.44
N THR A 386 14.30 -12.41 13.56
CA THR A 386 14.94 -12.05 14.83
C THR A 386 15.86 -13.16 15.32
N ILE A 387 15.44 -14.43 15.22
CA ILE A 387 16.25 -15.59 15.59
C ILE A 387 17.49 -15.69 14.69
N GLU A 388 17.33 -15.50 13.38
CA GLU A 388 18.43 -15.55 12.41
C GLU A 388 19.44 -14.42 12.64
N LYS A 389 18.99 -13.19 12.90
CA LYS A 389 19.87 -12.07 13.26
C LYS A 389 20.66 -12.34 14.54
N THR A 390 19.97 -12.82 15.59
CA THR A 390 20.64 -13.16 16.86
C THR A 390 21.69 -14.26 16.65
N ALA A 391 21.43 -15.22 15.76
CA ALA A 391 22.39 -16.26 15.42
C ALA A 391 23.65 -15.70 14.74
N ILE A 392 23.48 -14.76 13.80
CA ILE A 392 24.58 -14.07 13.11
C ILE A 392 25.40 -13.23 14.09
N ASP A 393 24.75 -12.47 14.98
CA ASP A 393 25.41 -11.64 15.99
C ASP A 393 26.21 -12.49 16.98
N ASN A 394 25.70 -13.64 17.41
CA ASN A 394 26.42 -14.58 18.27
C ASN A 394 27.63 -15.20 17.56
N LEU A 395 27.52 -15.46 16.25
CA LEU A 395 28.66 -15.92 15.44
C LEU A 395 29.77 -14.85 15.35
N SER A 396 29.40 -13.59 15.20
CA SER A 396 30.36 -12.47 15.13
C SER A 396 31.07 -12.20 16.45
N LYS A 397 30.37 -12.36 17.59
CA LYS A 397 30.89 -12.14 18.94
C LYS A 397 31.62 -13.34 19.51
N GLY A 398 31.35 -14.57 19.04
CA GLY A 398 31.87 -15.83 19.55
C GLY A 398 33.07 -16.39 18.78
N GLY A 399 33.97 -15.51 18.30
CA GLY A 399 35.14 -15.94 17.55
C GLY A 399 35.91 -17.08 18.20
N ARG A 400 35.97 -18.24 17.56
CA ARG A 400 37.02 -19.29 17.55
C ARG A 400 37.54 -19.88 18.87
N LYS A 401 36.93 -19.68 20.03
CA LYS A 401 37.34 -20.34 21.26
C LYS A 401 36.17 -21.11 21.90
N ALA A 402 36.29 -22.42 21.83
CA ALA A 402 35.51 -23.49 22.45
C ALA A 402 34.48 -24.15 21.50
N GLY A 403 34.68 -25.42 21.23
CA GLY A 403 33.90 -26.39 20.47
C GLY A 403 32.37 -26.49 20.67
N ILE A 404 31.71 -25.35 20.72
CA ILE A 404 30.25 -25.23 20.76
C ILE A 404 29.79 -25.01 19.31
N SER A 405 28.95 -25.90 18.83
CA SER A 405 28.24 -25.75 17.54
C SER A 405 27.56 -24.37 17.48
N THR A 406 28.14 -23.47 16.69
CA THR A 406 27.73 -22.06 16.59
C THR A 406 26.55 -21.83 15.63
N SER A 407 25.97 -22.89 15.05
CA SER A 407 24.77 -22.80 14.21
C SER A 407 23.51 -22.90 15.07
N VAL A 408 22.79 -21.80 15.24
CA VAL A 408 21.44 -21.85 15.82
C VAL A 408 20.55 -22.60 14.84
N ASP A 409 20.05 -23.79 15.25
CA ASP A 409 19.04 -24.51 14.48
C ASP A 409 17.71 -23.74 14.55
N THR A 410 17.49 -22.86 13.56
CA THR A 410 16.27 -22.05 13.44
C THR A 410 15.00 -22.90 13.52
N THR A 411 15.02 -24.13 12.96
CA THR A 411 13.89 -25.05 13.03
C THR A 411 13.62 -25.51 14.46
N GLN A 412 14.67 -25.76 15.24
CA GLN A 412 14.55 -26.15 16.65
C GLN A 412 14.05 -24.99 17.51
N GLU A 413 14.54 -23.79 17.29
CA GLU A 413 14.09 -22.60 18.04
C GLU A 413 12.62 -22.25 17.70
N LEU A 414 12.22 -22.30 16.43
CA LEU A 414 10.82 -22.14 16.04
C LEU A 414 9.93 -23.21 16.68
N ALA A 415 10.41 -24.45 16.76
CA ALA A 415 9.68 -25.55 17.41
C ALA A 415 9.48 -25.30 18.90
N LYS A 416 10.51 -24.81 19.61
CA LYS A 416 10.43 -24.41 21.02
C LYS A 416 9.42 -23.28 21.23
N ILE A 417 9.50 -22.22 20.41
CA ILE A 417 8.59 -21.06 20.50
C ILE A 417 7.15 -21.51 20.25
N ALA A 418 6.91 -22.31 19.21
CA ALA A 418 5.58 -22.81 18.87
C ALA A 418 5.03 -23.87 19.86
N GLY A 419 5.87 -24.40 20.74
CA GLY A 419 5.49 -25.51 21.62
C GLY A 419 5.14 -26.79 20.85
N VAL A 420 5.85 -27.09 19.75
CA VAL A 420 5.65 -28.26 18.88
C VAL A 420 6.97 -29.02 18.68
N GLY A 421 6.88 -30.24 18.18
CA GLY A 421 8.08 -30.99 17.81
C GLY A 421 8.77 -30.44 16.57
N ARG A 422 10.12 -30.52 16.51
CA ARG A 422 10.94 -30.12 15.34
C ARG A 422 10.41 -30.73 14.04
N THR A 423 10.04 -32.01 14.06
CA THR A 423 9.46 -32.71 12.91
C THR A 423 8.18 -32.03 12.38
N THR A 424 7.38 -31.44 13.27
CA THR A 424 6.16 -30.73 12.87
C THR A 424 6.49 -29.47 12.07
N ILE A 425 7.50 -28.71 12.48
CA ILE A 425 8.00 -27.54 11.74
C ILE A 425 8.52 -27.99 10.36
N THR A 426 9.34 -29.05 10.32
CA THR A 426 9.88 -29.59 9.06
C THR A 426 8.76 -30.01 8.08
N ARG A 427 7.72 -30.69 8.59
CA ARG A 427 6.56 -31.07 7.78
C ARG A 427 5.79 -29.85 7.29
N TYR A 428 5.56 -28.86 8.15
CA TYR A 428 4.91 -27.61 7.77
C TYR A 428 5.68 -26.92 6.64
N ASN A 429 7.00 -26.76 6.77
CA ASN A 429 7.85 -26.17 5.74
C ASN A 429 7.75 -26.89 4.41
N THR A 430 7.79 -28.24 4.45
CA THR A 430 7.67 -29.03 3.22
C THR A 430 6.32 -28.79 2.52
N VAL A 431 5.23 -28.64 3.28
CA VAL A 431 3.92 -28.32 2.70
C VAL A 431 3.89 -26.92 2.11
N MET A 432 4.47 -25.93 2.80
CA MET A 432 4.54 -24.55 2.30
C MET A 432 5.36 -24.45 1.02
N GLU A 433 6.47 -25.18 0.93
CA GLU A 433 7.38 -25.18 -0.22
C GLU A 433 6.84 -25.99 -1.42
N LYS A 434 6.34 -27.20 -1.16
CA LYS A 434 5.99 -28.22 -2.21
C LYS A 434 4.50 -28.42 -2.41
N GLY A 435 3.66 -27.91 -1.53
CA GLY A 435 2.21 -28.05 -1.59
C GLY A 435 1.58 -27.17 -2.67
N SER A 436 0.45 -27.61 -3.25
CA SER A 436 -0.36 -26.72 -4.08
C SER A 436 -1.00 -25.62 -3.22
N LYS A 437 -1.31 -24.47 -3.82
CA LYS A 437 -2.01 -23.37 -3.13
C LYS A 437 -3.28 -23.83 -2.40
N GLU A 438 -4.03 -24.76 -2.99
CA GLU A 438 -5.23 -25.34 -2.39
C GLU A 438 -4.90 -26.21 -1.17
N LEU A 439 -3.84 -27.03 -1.25
CA LEU A 439 -3.39 -27.88 -0.15
C LEU A 439 -2.91 -27.03 1.05
N VAL A 440 -2.10 -26.03 0.77
CA VAL A 440 -1.65 -25.05 1.79
C VAL A 440 -2.86 -24.38 2.45
N ARG A 441 -3.82 -23.91 1.67
CA ARG A 441 -5.04 -23.27 2.20
C ARG A 441 -5.88 -24.22 3.07
N LYS A 442 -6.05 -25.48 2.65
CA LYS A 442 -6.76 -26.50 3.45
C LYS A 442 -6.07 -26.76 4.79
N MET A 443 -4.74 -26.85 4.78
CA MET A 443 -3.95 -27.01 6.00
C MET A 443 -4.07 -25.77 6.89
N GLU A 444 -3.88 -24.57 6.33
CA GLU A 444 -3.93 -23.32 7.07
C GLU A 444 -5.28 -23.02 7.72
N ASN A 445 -6.37 -23.45 7.08
CA ASN A 445 -7.72 -23.34 7.61
C ASN A 445 -8.09 -24.47 8.61
N GLY A 446 -7.15 -25.36 8.92
CA GLY A 446 -7.39 -26.48 9.84
C GLY A 446 -8.24 -27.62 9.27
N ASN A 447 -8.59 -27.60 7.97
CA ASN A 447 -9.41 -28.63 7.33
C ASN A 447 -8.67 -29.97 7.17
N ILE A 448 -7.35 -29.95 7.21
CA ILE A 448 -6.49 -31.14 7.24
C ILE A 448 -5.30 -30.91 8.18
N SER A 449 -4.81 -32.00 8.80
CA SER A 449 -3.64 -31.91 9.68
C SER A 449 -2.35 -31.65 8.89
N ILE A 450 -1.32 -31.09 9.55
CA ILE A 450 0.01 -30.87 8.96
C ILE A 450 0.59 -32.21 8.45
N SER A 451 0.39 -33.31 9.19
CA SER A 451 0.90 -34.62 8.81
C SER A 451 0.20 -35.17 7.55
N SER A 452 -1.13 -34.98 7.45
CA SER A 452 -1.90 -35.37 6.26
C SER A 452 -1.51 -34.54 5.04
N ALA A 453 -1.38 -33.20 5.23
CA ALA A 453 -0.94 -32.31 4.17
C ALA A 453 0.49 -32.64 3.68
N TYR A 454 1.40 -32.97 4.59
CA TYR A 454 2.76 -33.41 4.26
C TYR A 454 2.75 -34.67 3.41
N GLY A 455 1.95 -35.70 3.79
CA GLY A 455 1.82 -36.92 3.01
C GLY A 455 1.32 -36.69 1.58
N LEU A 456 0.35 -35.77 1.41
CA LEU A 456 -0.18 -35.40 0.09
C LEU A 456 0.85 -34.60 -0.74
N ALA A 457 1.56 -33.65 -0.11
CA ALA A 457 2.61 -32.87 -0.77
C ALA A 457 3.75 -33.80 -1.26
N LYS A 458 4.18 -34.76 -0.43
CA LYS A 458 5.24 -35.71 -0.76
C LYS A 458 4.82 -36.64 -1.91
N LYS A 459 3.63 -37.23 -1.87
CA LYS A 459 3.11 -38.13 -2.94
C LYS A 459 3.04 -37.38 -4.29
N LYS A 460 2.60 -36.14 -4.31
CA LYS A 460 2.50 -35.34 -5.54
C LYS A 460 3.86 -34.99 -6.12
N PHE A 461 4.86 -34.81 -5.28
CA PHE A 461 6.23 -34.54 -5.69
C PHE A 461 6.90 -35.82 -6.23
N GLU A 462 6.74 -36.96 -5.55
CA GLU A 462 7.24 -38.27 -6.00
C GLU A 462 6.57 -38.73 -7.31
N ALA A 463 5.27 -38.45 -7.49
CA ALA A 463 4.57 -38.71 -8.75
C ALA A 463 4.99 -37.82 -9.92
N LYS A 464 5.54 -36.61 -9.64
CA LYS A 464 6.12 -35.75 -10.67
C LYS A 464 7.60 -36.05 -10.95
N SER A 465 8.30 -36.70 -10.01
CA SER A 465 9.73 -37.01 -10.12
C SER A 465 10.03 -38.42 -10.64
N THR A 466 9.03 -39.21 -10.99
CA THR A 466 9.23 -40.51 -11.61
C THR A 466 8.46 -40.66 -12.92
N PRO A 467 9.08 -40.40 -14.06
CA PRO A 467 8.82 -41.24 -15.21
C PRO A 467 9.51 -42.58 -14.91
N LYS A 468 8.73 -43.66 -14.69
CA LYS A 468 9.27 -45.01 -14.75
C LYS A 468 9.74 -45.27 -16.18
N LEU A 469 10.97 -44.95 -16.48
CA LEU A 469 11.68 -45.57 -17.59
C LEU A 469 11.90 -47.03 -17.20
N LYS A 470 11.22 -47.91 -17.91
CA LYS A 470 11.61 -49.33 -17.95
C LYS A 470 13.02 -49.37 -18.52
N THR A 471 13.99 -49.70 -17.67
CA THR A 471 15.35 -49.98 -18.09
C THR A 471 15.37 -51.21 -18.99
N THR A 472 15.43 -51.01 -20.29
CA THR A 472 16.09 -51.93 -21.21
C THR A 472 17.53 -51.50 -21.33
N SER A 473 18.41 -52.42 -21.01
CA SER A 473 19.87 -52.27 -20.97
C SER A 473 20.49 -51.73 -22.25
N LYS A 474 21.56 -50.94 -22.05
CA LYS A 474 22.60 -50.50 -23.00
C LYS A 474 22.32 -49.24 -23.82
N ALA A 475 22.74 -48.10 -23.24
CA ALA A 475 23.58 -47.15 -23.93
C ALA A 475 24.11 -46.10 -22.91
N THR A 476 25.38 -46.13 -22.62
CA THR A 476 26.13 -45.05 -21.98
C THR A 476 26.20 -43.90 -22.97
N SER A 477 25.21 -42.99 -22.92
CA SER A 477 25.32 -41.71 -23.61
C SER A 477 25.98 -40.71 -22.70
N ALA A 478 27.22 -40.39 -23.00
CA ALA A 478 27.93 -39.27 -22.36
C ALA A 478 27.14 -37.98 -22.57
N VAL A 479 26.86 -37.25 -21.48
CA VAL A 479 26.28 -35.91 -21.56
C VAL A 479 27.31 -35.02 -22.23
N LYS A 480 26.99 -34.46 -23.40
CA LYS A 480 27.85 -33.47 -24.08
C LYS A 480 27.42 -32.08 -23.68
N ILE A 481 28.34 -31.32 -23.10
CA ILE A 481 28.17 -29.91 -22.75
C ILE A 481 28.63 -29.06 -23.95
N TYR A 482 27.80 -28.11 -24.36
CA TYR A 482 28.08 -27.21 -25.46
C TYR A 482 28.29 -25.79 -24.94
N GLU A 483 29.26 -25.09 -25.53
CA GLU A 483 29.58 -23.70 -25.15
C GLU A 483 28.69 -22.67 -25.87
N THR A 484 28.12 -23.05 -27.03
CA THR A 484 27.17 -22.19 -27.74
C THR A 484 25.97 -22.96 -28.28
N ILE A 485 24.85 -22.23 -28.52
CA ILE A 485 23.61 -22.78 -29.09
C ILE A 485 23.85 -23.33 -30.49
N GLU A 486 24.71 -22.66 -31.30
CA GLU A 486 25.02 -23.07 -32.66
C GLU A 486 25.75 -24.42 -32.70
N GLN A 487 26.68 -24.66 -31.77
CA GLN A 487 27.37 -25.96 -31.65
C GLN A 487 26.41 -27.09 -31.30
N ALA A 488 25.43 -26.82 -30.43
CA ALA A 488 24.39 -27.80 -30.06
C ALA A 488 23.45 -28.08 -31.25
N GLU A 489 23.05 -27.07 -32.01
CA GLU A 489 22.19 -27.22 -33.19
C GLU A 489 22.86 -28.00 -34.32
N VAL A 490 24.15 -27.78 -34.56
CA VAL A 490 24.93 -28.54 -35.54
C VAL A 490 24.99 -30.03 -35.16
N SER A 491 25.21 -30.32 -33.87
CA SER A 491 25.26 -31.70 -33.36
C SER A 491 23.90 -32.39 -33.41
N LEU A 492 22.81 -31.70 -33.23
CA LEU A 492 21.45 -32.21 -33.38
C LEU A 492 21.09 -32.51 -34.85
N LYS A 493 21.48 -31.62 -35.76
CA LYS A 493 21.27 -31.80 -37.21
C LYS A 493 22.08 -32.97 -37.78
N SER A 494 23.23 -33.28 -37.18
CA SER A 494 24.06 -34.43 -37.55
C SER A 494 23.62 -35.77 -36.95
N GLY A 495 22.53 -35.81 -36.17
CA GLY A 495 22.01 -37.04 -35.56
C GLY A 495 22.84 -37.57 -34.38
N GLN A 496 23.75 -36.78 -33.83
CA GLN A 496 24.63 -37.21 -32.73
C GLN A 496 23.98 -37.17 -31.36
N ILE A 497 22.84 -36.44 -31.19
CA ILE A 497 22.08 -36.33 -29.93
C ILE A 497 20.60 -36.17 -30.25
N GLU A 498 19.72 -36.86 -29.50
CA GLU A 498 18.28 -36.63 -29.50
C GLU A 498 17.83 -35.95 -28.17
N GLY A 499 17.23 -34.73 -28.29
CA GLY A 499 16.18 -34.35 -27.35
C GLY A 499 16.53 -33.40 -26.21
N ILE A 500 17.78 -33.15 -25.78
CA ILE A 500 18.07 -32.27 -24.64
C ILE A 500 19.25 -31.34 -24.96
N LEU A 501 19.02 -30.03 -24.80
CA LEU A 501 20.05 -29.00 -24.90
C LEU A 501 20.53 -28.65 -23.49
N VAL A 502 21.82 -28.80 -23.22
CA VAL A 502 22.44 -28.43 -21.94
C VAL A 502 23.28 -27.19 -22.18
N LEU A 503 22.99 -26.12 -21.46
CA LEU A 503 23.71 -24.85 -21.53
C LEU A 503 24.43 -24.56 -20.20
N LYS A 504 25.57 -23.92 -20.30
CA LYS A 504 26.49 -23.68 -19.19
C LYS A 504 26.10 -22.50 -18.30
N GLU A 505 25.28 -21.55 -18.82
CA GLU A 505 24.87 -20.34 -18.11
C GLU A 505 23.42 -19.93 -18.39
N VAL A 506 22.75 -19.34 -17.40
CA VAL A 506 21.36 -18.86 -17.50
C VAL A 506 21.19 -17.78 -18.58
N SER A 507 22.18 -16.92 -18.77
CA SER A 507 22.23 -15.87 -19.80
C SER A 507 22.07 -16.40 -21.22
N GLN A 508 22.46 -17.65 -21.46
CA GLN A 508 22.34 -18.28 -22.77
C GLN A 508 20.89 -18.69 -23.11
N ILE A 509 20.04 -18.90 -22.10
CA ILE A 509 18.62 -19.22 -22.29
C ILE A 509 17.84 -18.00 -22.75
N ASP A 510 18.22 -16.82 -22.29
CA ASP A 510 17.56 -15.57 -22.66
C ASP A 510 17.84 -15.17 -24.12
N SER A 511 18.99 -15.57 -24.67
CA SER A 511 19.34 -15.36 -26.06
C SER A 511 18.61 -16.29 -27.03
N CYS A 512 17.92 -17.35 -26.55
CA CYS A 512 17.19 -18.28 -27.39
C CYS A 512 15.94 -17.66 -28.00
N THR A 513 15.69 -17.92 -29.29
CA THR A 513 14.43 -17.52 -29.93
C THR A 513 13.22 -18.28 -29.36
N ALA A 514 12.02 -17.72 -29.52
CA ALA A 514 10.77 -18.34 -29.06
C ALA A 514 10.55 -19.76 -29.66
N ASN A 515 11.03 -20.00 -30.87
CA ASN A 515 10.94 -21.31 -31.53
C ASN A 515 11.95 -22.31 -30.95
N GLN A 516 13.15 -21.88 -30.58
CA GLN A 516 14.15 -22.72 -29.92
C GLN A 516 13.67 -23.10 -28.49
N LYS A 517 13.11 -22.17 -27.73
CA LYS A 517 12.54 -22.42 -26.40
C LYS A 517 11.38 -23.42 -26.40
N LYS A 518 10.61 -23.51 -27.51
CA LYS A 518 9.52 -24.50 -27.66
C LYS A 518 10.00 -25.89 -28.10
N LYS A 519 11.14 -25.95 -28.81
CA LYS A 519 11.63 -27.18 -29.43
C LYS A 519 12.56 -27.99 -28.53
N PHE A 520 13.20 -27.36 -27.56
CA PHE A 520 14.21 -27.98 -26.70
C PHE A 520 13.85 -27.86 -25.22
N GLY A 521 14.09 -28.92 -24.45
CA GLY A 521 14.10 -28.86 -22.98
C GLY A 521 15.46 -28.33 -22.51
N PHE A 522 15.44 -27.27 -21.67
CA PHE A 522 16.66 -26.71 -21.10
C PHE A 522 16.94 -27.29 -19.73
N CYS A 523 18.17 -27.68 -19.48
CA CYS A 523 18.67 -28.07 -18.17
C CYS A 523 19.92 -27.24 -17.86
N ILE A 524 19.93 -26.59 -16.71
CA ILE A 524 21.10 -25.86 -16.23
C ILE A 524 21.87 -26.83 -15.32
N VAL A 525 23.15 -26.98 -15.57
CA VAL A 525 24.07 -27.75 -14.70
C VAL A 525 24.96 -26.71 -14.04
N ASP A 526 24.86 -26.63 -12.68
CA ASP A 526 25.75 -25.84 -11.84
C ASP A 526 27.18 -26.37 -11.83
#